data_1117ad8062e0de788b2366f387ef458f
#
_entry.id   1117ad8062e0de788b2366f387ef458f
#
_cell.length_a   1.000
_cell.length_b   1.000
_cell.length_c   1.000
_cell.angle_alpha   90.00
_cell.angle_beta   90.00
_cell.angle_gamma   90.00
#
_symmetry.space_group_name_H-M   'P 1'
#
loop_
_entity.id
_entity.type
_entity.pdbx_description
1 polymer ?
#
loop_
_entity_poly.entity_id
_entity_poly.type
_entity_poly.pdbx_seq_one_letter_code
_entity_poly.pdbx_strand_id
1 'polypeptide(L)'
;MDNYLVLSRIGQGSYGVVLKARNVQTSEIVALKKVNLRSRSRLDILREFSTLRNCHSKHIVKLIDIFCSQDTLTMVMEFVERNLKTVINDPNRVNSETSARFYFSQLLRGVRHLHQLGIMHRDLKPENVLVSGGDVVKIADFGQACLYFADDLNKEYEEQVATRWYRAPELLFGTRLYTPTVDIWATGCILAEIWNRSPLFNGRNDFEQIAKIFEILGTPTAESWPTWTKLADSQKVIFEERKEVDNWSNVVPGSSPLFISLLRLQLRLCGSLRSSADSLLQHEFFTFNTASSLPKSNSSKF
;
A
#
# COMPACT_ATOMS: atom_id res chain seq x y z
N MET A 1 -9.13 31.39 -2.36
CA MET A 1 -10.07 30.28 -2.69
C MET A 1 -10.80 30.54 -4.00
N ASP A 2 -10.74 31.72 -4.51
CA ASP A 2 -11.52 32.20 -5.67
C ASP A 2 -11.18 31.49 -7.00
N ASN A 3 -10.03 30.80 -7.04
CA ASN A 3 -9.59 30.09 -8.24
C ASN A 3 -10.17 28.67 -8.38
N TYR A 4 -10.92 28.18 -7.38
CA TYR A 4 -11.42 26.79 -7.39
C TYR A 4 -12.90 26.74 -7.02
N LEU A 5 -13.72 26.27 -7.96
CA LEU A 5 -15.16 25.99 -7.76
C LEU A 5 -15.33 24.58 -7.20
N VAL A 6 -15.79 24.45 -5.97
CA VAL A 6 -16.08 23.15 -5.35
C VAL A 6 -17.29 22.53 -6.03
N LEU A 7 -17.15 21.26 -6.48
CA LEU A 7 -18.18 20.51 -7.16
C LEU A 7 -18.85 19.50 -6.21
N SER A 8 -18.06 18.74 -5.46
CA SER A 8 -18.58 17.74 -4.52
C SER A 8 -17.54 17.39 -3.45
N ARG A 9 -18.00 16.77 -2.37
CA ARG A 9 -17.13 16.12 -1.38
C ARG A 9 -16.89 14.68 -1.85
N ILE A 10 -15.63 14.25 -1.86
CA ILE A 10 -15.21 12.92 -2.34
C ILE A 10 -14.58 12.06 -1.26
N GLY A 11 -14.19 12.64 -0.13
CA GLY A 11 -13.65 11.89 1.00
C GLY A 11 -13.66 12.67 2.31
N GLN A 12 -13.61 11.92 3.40
CA GLN A 12 -13.33 12.44 4.73
C GLN A 12 -12.34 11.48 5.37
N GLY A 13 -11.15 11.96 5.66
CA GLY A 13 -10.13 11.22 6.39
C GLY A 13 -10.00 11.73 7.82
N SER A 14 -9.17 11.05 8.61
CA SER A 14 -8.84 11.43 9.99
C SER A 14 -8.26 12.85 10.09
N TYR A 15 -7.74 13.37 9.00
CA TYR A 15 -6.99 14.64 8.97
C TYR A 15 -7.68 15.77 8.20
N GLY A 16 -8.86 15.52 7.64
CA GLY A 16 -9.55 16.59 6.90
C GLY A 16 -10.54 16.08 5.86
N VAL A 17 -10.98 17.01 5.02
CA VAL A 17 -11.98 16.78 3.98
C VAL A 17 -11.30 16.85 2.61
N VAL A 18 -11.64 15.93 1.71
CA VAL A 18 -11.21 15.96 0.31
C VAL A 18 -12.41 16.35 -0.57
N LEU A 19 -12.23 17.38 -1.37
CA LEU A 19 -13.24 17.94 -2.25
C LEU A 19 -12.80 17.81 -3.71
N LYS A 20 -13.73 17.46 -4.59
CA LYS A 20 -13.57 17.61 -6.03
C LYS A 20 -13.86 19.06 -6.39
N ALA A 21 -12.99 19.70 -7.15
CA ALA A 21 -13.16 21.08 -7.55
C ALA A 21 -12.73 21.28 -9.00
N ARG A 22 -13.16 22.41 -9.60
CA ARG A 22 -12.71 22.85 -10.92
C ARG A 22 -11.88 24.12 -10.76
N ASN A 23 -10.70 24.12 -11.35
CA ASN A 23 -9.94 25.36 -11.50
C ASN A 23 -10.68 26.28 -12.46
N VAL A 24 -11.00 27.50 -12.01
CA VAL A 24 -11.82 28.46 -12.78
C VAL A 24 -11.09 28.96 -14.01
N GLN A 25 -9.74 29.05 -13.95
CA GLN A 25 -8.92 29.56 -15.06
C GLN A 25 -8.63 28.48 -16.10
N THR A 26 -8.24 27.27 -15.67
CA THR A 26 -7.82 26.19 -16.59
C THR A 26 -8.94 25.22 -16.92
N SER A 27 -10.08 25.29 -16.21
CA SER A 27 -11.18 24.31 -16.27
C SER A 27 -10.80 22.89 -15.85
N GLU A 28 -9.57 22.65 -15.39
CA GLU A 28 -9.11 21.34 -14.94
C GLU A 28 -9.83 20.90 -13.65
N ILE A 29 -10.10 19.60 -13.56
CA ILE A 29 -10.65 19.01 -12.34
C ILE A 29 -9.50 18.66 -11.41
N VAL A 30 -9.60 19.06 -10.15
CA VAL A 30 -8.59 18.86 -9.10
C VAL A 30 -9.22 18.29 -7.84
N ALA A 31 -8.38 17.71 -6.97
CA ALA A 31 -8.74 17.32 -5.62
C ALA A 31 -8.16 18.36 -4.62
N LEU A 32 -9.01 18.91 -3.76
CA LEU A 32 -8.62 19.80 -2.69
C LEU A 32 -8.64 19.07 -1.35
N LYS A 33 -7.47 18.76 -0.80
CA LYS A 33 -7.35 18.21 0.56
C LYS A 33 -7.20 19.35 1.55
N LYS A 34 -8.22 19.58 2.37
CA LYS A 34 -8.26 20.61 3.41
C LYS A 34 -7.88 20.01 4.75
N VAL A 35 -6.84 20.53 5.36
CA VAL A 35 -6.33 20.11 6.67
C VAL A 35 -6.44 21.27 7.65
N ASN A 36 -7.05 21.02 8.82
CA ASN A 36 -7.11 22.00 9.87
C ASN A 36 -5.76 22.08 10.61
N LEU A 37 -5.13 23.24 10.62
CA LEU A 37 -3.82 23.48 11.24
C LEU A 37 -3.84 23.37 12.77
N ARG A 38 -5.02 23.44 13.40
CA ARG A 38 -5.17 23.28 14.86
C ARG A 38 -5.32 21.81 15.28
N SER A 39 -5.77 20.94 14.37
CA SER A 39 -6.05 19.54 14.68
C SER A 39 -4.87 18.60 14.40
N ARG A 40 -3.78 19.12 13.85
CA ARG A 40 -2.60 18.33 13.45
C ARG A 40 -1.32 19.09 13.75
N SER A 41 -0.27 18.36 14.09
CA SER A 41 1.07 18.95 14.26
C SER A 41 1.52 19.67 12.98
N ARG A 42 2.10 20.85 13.13
CA ARG A 42 2.70 21.58 12.00
C ARG A 42 3.80 20.77 11.32
N LEU A 43 4.54 19.97 12.08
CA LEU A 43 5.61 19.11 11.56
C LEU A 43 5.04 18.00 10.65
N ASP A 44 3.91 17.39 11.00
CA ASP A 44 3.29 16.33 10.18
C ASP A 44 2.77 16.88 8.86
N ILE A 45 2.20 18.09 8.90
CA ILE A 45 1.73 18.79 7.70
C ILE A 45 2.91 19.15 6.78
N LEU A 46 4.00 19.64 7.35
CA LEU A 46 5.21 19.96 6.59
C LEU A 46 5.86 18.69 6.01
N ARG A 47 5.84 17.58 6.75
CA ARG A 47 6.33 16.29 6.24
C ARG A 47 5.52 15.81 5.04
N GLU A 48 4.19 15.78 5.15
CA GLU A 48 3.31 15.41 4.06
C GLU A 48 3.55 16.26 2.80
N PHE A 49 3.61 17.56 2.99
CA PHE A 49 3.88 18.52 1.91
C PHE A 49 5.26 18.30 1.28
N SER A 50 6.33 18.25 2.10
CA SER A 50 7.70 18.09 1.60
C SER A 50 7.87 16.77 0.86
N THR A 51 7.23 15.71 1.35
CA THR A 51 7.21 14.40 0.69
C THR A 51 6.59 14.49 -0.70
N LEU A 52 5.36 15.02 -0.80
CA LEU A 52 4.66 15.15 -2.08
C LEU A 52 5.37 16.07 -3.07
N ARG A 53 5.94 17.18 -2.59
CA ARG A 53 6.65 18.15 -3.43
C ARG A 53 7.87 17.56 -4.12
N ASN A 54 8.56 16.61 -3.47
CA ASN A 54 9.79 16.00 -3.97
C ASN A 54 9.55 14.68 -4.73
N CYS A 55 8.32 14.16 -4.72
CA CYS A 55 7.97 12.92 -5.42
C CYS A 55 7.56 13.20 -6.86
N HIS A 56 8.47 12.96 -7.82
CA HIS A 56 8.20 13.11 -9.24
C HIS A 56 8.09 11.74 -9.93
N SER A 57 6.92 11.13 -9.83
CA SER A 57 6.63 9.83 -10.46
C SER A 57 5.21 9.79 -11.00
N LYS A 58 5.00 9.16 -12.16
CA LYS A 58 3.65 8.91 -12.68
C LYS A 58 2.80 8.02 -11.78
N HIS A 59 3.45 7.30 -10.84
CA HIS A 59 2.82 6.40 -9.87
C HIS A 59 2.64 7.02 -8.48
N ILE A 60 2.81 8.32 -8.36
CA ILE A 60 2.51 9.11 -7.17
C ILE A 60 1.52 10.21 -7.56
N VAL A 61 0.54 10.49 -6.70
CA VAL A 61 -0.39 11.60 -6.92
C VAL A 61 0.38 12.92 -6.99
N LYS A 62 0.11 13.72 -8.04
CA LYS A 62 0.80 14.99 -8.24
C LYS A 62 0.22 16.07 -7.34
N LEU A 63 1.09 16.75 -6.58
CA LEU A 63 0.76 18.01 -5.93
C LEU A 63 0.88 19.14 -6.96
N ILE A 64 -0.19 19.91 -7.13
CA ILE A 64 -0.29 21.01 -8.11
C ILE A 64 0.02 22.34 -7.44
N ASP A 65 -0.63 22.60 -6.30
CA ASP A 65 -0.52 23.87 -5.57
C ASP A 65 -0.80 23.68 -4.09
N ILE A 66 -0.48 24.68 -3.29
CA ILE A 66 -0.76 24.72 -1.86
C ILE A 66 -1.05 26.14 -1.43
N PHE A 67 -2.08 26.33 -0.61
CA PHE A 67 -2.38 27.64 -0.02
C PHE A 67 -2.96 27.50 1.38
N CYS A 68 -2.74 28.54 2.17
CA CYS A 68 -3.27 28.65 3.53
C CYS A 68 -4.35 29.73 3.58
N SER A 69 -5.42 29.46 4.32
CA SER A 69 -6.44 30.43 4.65
C SER A 69 -6.82 30.27 6.12
N GLN A 70 -6.56 31.28 6.92
CA GLN A 70 -6.75 31.24 8.38
C GLN A 70 -6.07 30.02 9.00
N ASP A 71 -6.86 29.09 9.56
CA ASP A 71 -6.39 27.86 10.22
C ASP A 71 -6.44 26.62 9.30
N THR A 72 -6.63 26.79 8.00
CA THR A 72 -6.77 25.69 7.04
C THR A 72 -5.67 25.72 6.00
N LEU A 73 -4.91 24.63 5.89
CA LEU A 73 -4.05 24.34 4.75
C LEU A 73 -4.86 23.60 3.68
N THR A 74 -4.79 24.05 2.45
CA THR A 74 -5.38 23.35 1.31
C THR A 74 -4.28 22.91 0.35
N MET A 75 -4.17 21.62 0.13
CA MET A 75 -3.32 21.02 -0.91
C MET A 75 -4.18 20.76 -2.15
N VAL A 76 -3.75 21.28 -3.28
CA VAL A 76 -4.36 21.05 -4.59
C VAL A 76 -3.61 19.92 -5.27
N MET A 77 -4.31 18.84 -5.56
CA MET A 77 -3.72 17.65 -6.18
C MET A 77 -4.45 17.32 -7.49
N GLU A 78 -3.80 16.57 -8.35
CA GLU A 78 -4.51 15.97 -9.49
C GLU A 78 -5.71 15.16 -8.99
N PHE A 79 -6.82 15.26 -9.73
CA PHE A 79 -8.01 14.45 -9.44
C PHE A 79 -7.89 13.11 -10.15
N VAL A 80 -8.08 12.03 -9.40
CA VAL A 80 -8.11 10.66 -9.92
C VAL A 80 -9.45 10.03 -9.55
N GLU A 81 -10.13 9.43 -10.54
CA GLU A 81 -11.56 9.11 -10.45
C GLU A 81 -11.89 7.96 -9.52
N ARG A 82 -11.01 6.95 -9.46
CA ARG A 82 -11.26 5.70 -8.74
C ARG A 82 -10.09 5.38 -7.81
N ASN A 83 -10.33 4.56 -6.83
CA ASN A 83 -9.28 3.90 -6.07
C ASN A 83 -9.25 2.39 -6.37
N LEU A 84 -8.19 1.72 -5.98
CA LEU A 84 -8.01 0.29 -6.23
C LEU A 84 -9.08 -0.55 -5.54
N LYS A 85 -9.61 -0.11 -4.38
CA LYS A 85 -10.73 -0.80 -3.71
C LYS A 85 -11.98 -0.85 -4.57
N THR A 86 -12.30 0.26 -5.23
CA THR A 86 -13.41 0.32 -6.19
C THR A 86 -13.17 -0.63 -7.37
N VAL A 87 -11.93 -0.69 -7.88
CA VAL A 87 -11.56 -1.61 -8.96
C VAL A 87 -11.63 -3.07 -8.51
N ILE A 88 -11.17 -3.39 -7.29
CA ILE A 88 -11.24 -4.74 -6.72
C ILE A 88 -12.69 -5.21 -6.59
N ASN A 89 -13.57 -4.32 -6.14
CA ASN A 89 -14.97 -4.63 -5.86
C ASN A 89 -15.87 -4.58 -7.12
N ASP A 90 -15.36 -4.16 -8.28
CA ASP A 90 -16.12 -4.14 -9.52
C ASP A 90 -16.50 -5.57 -9.93
N PRO A 91 -17.80 -5.91 -9.97
CA PRO A 91 -18.27 -7.26 -10.33
C PRO A 91 -17.91 -7.64 -11.78
N ASN A 92 -17.75 -6.65 -12.66
CA ASN A 92 -17.40 -6.86 -14.06
C ASN A 92 -15.90 -7.04 -14.30
N ARG A 93 -15.05 -6.79 -13.29
CA ARG A 93 -13.61 -7.00 -13.42
C ARG A 93 -13.28 -8.47 -13.60
N VAL A 94 -12.57 -8.78 -14.68
CA VAL A 94 -12.00 -10.12 -14.88
C VAL A 94 -10.90 -10.36 -13.86
N ASN A 95 -11.06 -11.38 -13.02
CA ASN A 95 -10.02 -11.80 -12.08
C ASN A 95 -9.01 -12.67 -12.82
N SER A 96 -7.85 -12.11 -13.15
CA SER A 96 -6.79 -12.79 -13.88
C SER A 96 -5.42 -12.34 -13.40
N GLU A 97 -4.42 -13.19 -13.56
CA GLU A 97 -3.04 -12.82 -13.24
C GLU A 97 -2.53 -11.66 -14.10
N THR A 98 -2.99 -11.54 -15.33
CA THR A 98 -2.68 -10.39 -16.20
C THR A 98 -3.17 -9.10 -15.57
N SER A 99 -4.41 -9.07 -15.08
CA SER A 99 -4.96 -7.90 -14.38
C SER A 99 -4.22 -7.62 -13.07
N ALA A 100 -3.96 -8.65 -12.26
CA ALA A 100 -3.21 -8.51 -11.02
C ALA A 100 -1.78 -7.98 -11.28
N ARG A 101 -1.08 -8.56 -12.23
CA ARG A 101 0.26 -8.15 -12.69
C ARG A 101 0.29 -6.69 -13.13
N PHE A 102 -0.72 -6.29 -13.90
CA PHE A 102 -0.83 -4.94 -14.44
C PHE A 102 -0.93 -3.88 -13.33
N TYR A 103 -1.88 -4.01 -12.40
CA TYR A 103 -2.05 -3.05 -11.30
C TYR A 103 -0.89 -3.12 -10.31
N PHE A 104 -0.49 -4.34 -9.95
CA PHE A 104 0.51 -4.55 -8.91
C PHE A 104 1.91 -4.10 -9.32
N SER A 105 2.33 -4.30 -10.58
CA SER A 105 3.63 -3.81 -11.07
C SER A 105 3.73 -2.29 -10.99
N GLN A 106 2.63 -1.58 -11.21
CA GLN A 106 2.58 -0.13 -11.12
C GLN A 106 2.65 0.35 -9.66
N LEU A 107 1.93 -0.33 -8.74
CA LEU A 107 2.02 -0.07 -7.31
C LEU A 107 3.47 -0.24 -6.82
N LEU A 108 4.12 -1.35 -7.15
CA LEU A 108 5.52 -1.59 -6.78
C LEU A 108 6.48 -0.52 -7.34
N ARG A 109 6.25 0.00 -8.56
CA ARG A 109 7.04 1.11 -9.11
C ARG A 109 6.87 2.39 -8.29
N GLY A 110 5.67 2.66 -7.81
CA GLY A 110 5.41 3.77 -6.89
C GLY A 110 6.14 3.59 -5.56
N VAL A 111 6.02 2.42 -4.93
CA VAL A 111 6.69 2.09 -3.66
C VAL A 111 8.21 2.15 -3.80
N ARG A 112 8.76 1.57 -4.88
CA ARG A 112 10.20 1.67 -5.19
C ARG A 112 10.66 3.13 -5.24
N HIS A 113 9.92 4.00 -5.93
CA HIS A 113 10.27 5.41 -6.03
C HIS A 113 10.30 6.09 -4.65
N LEU A 114 9.32 5.81 -3.77
CA LEU A 114 9.32 6.33 -2.40
C LEU A 114 10.53 5.84 -1.60
N HIS A 115 10.78 4.53 -1.63
CA HIS A 115 11.88 3.93 -0.87
C HIS A 115 13.26 4.41 -1.34
N GLN A 116 13.44 4.67 -2.65
CA GLN A 116 14.66 5.27 -3.20
C GLN A 116 14.88 6.72 -2.73
N LEU A 117 13.81 7.43 -2.39
CA LEU A 117 13.88 8.77 -1.78
C LEU A 117 13.97 8.71 -0.24
N GLY A 118 14.13 7.53 0.35
CA GLY A 118 14.14 7.35 1.80
C GLY A 118 12.78 7.64 2.45
N ILE A 119 11.68 7.41 1.77
CA ILE A 119 10.32 7.69 2.26
C ILE A 119 9.60 6.39 2.55
N MET A 120 9.06 6.24 3.76
CA MET A 120 8.07 5.24 4.13
C MET A 120 6.67 5.84 4.03
N HIS A 121 5.74 5.15 3.35
CA HIS A 121 4.34 5.61 3.22
C HIS A 121 3.53 5.32 4.49
N ARG A 122 3.67 4.14 5.07
CA ARG A 122 3.10 3.66 6.34
C ARG A 122 1.57 3.54 6.40
N ASP A 123 0.83 3.80 5.31
CA ASP A 123 -0.62 3.55 5.23
C ASP A 123 -1.05 3.11 3.82
N LEU A 124 -0.28 2.18 3.22
CA LEU A 124 -0.67 1.56 1.95
C LEU A 124 -1.88 0.65 2.17
N LYS A 125 -2.93 0.91 1.41
CA LYS A 125 -4.18 0.15 1.35
C LYS A 125 -4.89 0.44 0.03
N PRO A 126 -5.83 -0.39 -0.43
CA PRO A 126 -6.51 -0.18 -1.70
C PRO A 126 -7.19 1.18 -1.85
N GLU A 127 -7.66 1.77 -0.75
CA GLU A 127 -8.29 3.10 -0.73
C GLU A 127 -7.30 4.22 -1.04
N ASN A 128 -6.01 4.05 -0.67
CA ASN A 128 -4.94 5.03 -0.88
C ASN A 128 -4.17 4.78 -2.19
N VAL A 129 -4.56 3.78 -2.96
CA VAL A 129 -4.03 3.47 -4.30
C VAL A 129 -5.06 3.89 -5.32
N LEU A 130 -4.82 5.02 -5.97
CA LEU A 130 -5.75 5.59 -6.96
C LEU A 130 -5.52 4.99 -8.35
N VAL A 131 -6.58 4.96 -9.16
CA VAL A 131 -6.55 4.43 -10.55
C VAL A 131 -7.22 5.44 -11.47
N SER A 132 -6.46 6.00 -12.40
CA SER A 132 -6.95 6.98 -13.37
C SER A 132 -7.77 6.32 -14.49
N GLY A 133 -8.46 7.13 -15.29
CA GLY A 133 -9.23 6.66 -16.45
C GLY A 133 -8.41 5.93 -17.52
N GLY A 134 -7.08 6.13 -17.56
CA GLY A 134 -6.13 5.37 -18.37
C GLY A 134 -5.49 4.19 -17.63
N ASP A 135 -6.09 3.71 -16.53
CA ASP A 135 -5.61 2.62 -15.68
C ASP A 135 -4.18 2.83 -15.11
N VAL A 136 -3.75 4.09 -14.96
CA VAL A 136 -2.50 4.40 -14.28
C VAL A 136 -2.71 4.39 -12.77
N VAL A 137 -1.91 3.56 -12.09
CA VAL A 137 -1.93 3.45 -10.63
C VAL A 137 -1.07 4.54 -10.01
N LYS A 138 -1.63 5.21 -8.97
CA LYS A 138 -0.98 6.29 -8.25
C LYS A 138 -1.17 6.14 -6.75
N ILE A 139 -0.08 6.19 -5.98
CA ILE A 139 -0.11 6.21 -4.51
C ILE A 139 -0.52 7.60 -4.06
N ALA A 140 -1.42 7.66 -3.09
CA ALA A 140 -1.98 8.89 -2.52
C ALA A 140 -2.06 8.81 -0.99
N ASP A 141 -2.42 9.90 -0.37
CA ASP A 141 -2.58 10.07 1.09
C ASP A 141 -1.30 9.84 1.90
N PHE A 142 -0.39 10.79 1.82
CA PHE A 142 0.89 10.82 2.53
C PHE A 142 0.77 11.31 3.99
N GLY A 143 -0.44 11.29 4.54
CA GLY A 143 -0.71 11.77 5.90
C GLY A 143 0.06 11.05 7.00
N GLN A 144 0.50 9.83 6.76
CA GLN A 144 1.33 9.05 7.68
C GLN A 144 2.76 8.83 7.17
N ALA A 145 3.13 9.40 6.02
CA ALA A 145 4.46 9.23 5.47
C ALA A 145 5.56 9.88 6.33
N CYS A 146 6.74 9.29 6.34
CA CYS A 146 7.91 9.87 7.00
C CYS A 146 9.20 9.53 6.28
N LEU A 147 10.26 10.30 6.58
CA LEU A 147 11.61 10.00 6.11
C LEU A 147 12.19 8.83 6.92
N TYR A 148 12.81 7.91 6.20
CA TYR A 148 13.60 6.82 6.74
C TYR A 148 15.08 7.17 6.68
N PHE A 149 15.78 6.98 7.78
CA PHE A 149 17.22 7.26 7.90
C PHE A 149 17.97 5.93 8.00
N ALA A 150 18.50 5.45 6.88
CA ALA A 150 19.17 4.15 6.80
C ALA A 150 20.41 4.06 7.70
N ASP A 151 21.08 5.18 7.94
CA ASP A 151 22.31 5.28 8.75
C ASP A 151 22.02 5.37 10.25
N ASP A 152 20.75 5.56 10.66
CA ASP A 152 20.35 5.66 12.06
C ASP A 152 19.45 4.48 12.46
N LEU A 153 20.06 3.36 12.79
CA LEU A 153 19.36 2.11 13.19
C LEU A 153 18.60 2.25 14.51
N ASN A 154 18.88 3.27 15.32
CA ASN A 154 18.20 3.53 16.58
C ASN A 154 17.08 4.58 16.44
N LYS A 155 16.79 5.03 15.21
CA LYS A 155 15.74 6.00 14.97
C LYS A 155 14.38 5.37 15.26
N GLU A 156 13.72 5.92 16.27
CA GLU A 156 12.34 5.55 16.59
C GLU A 156 11.35 6.31 15.70
N TYR A 157 10.29 5.62 15.33
CA TYR A 157 9.15 6.15 14.56
C TYR A 157 7.85 6.00 15.36
N GLU A 158 6.76 6.57 14.86
CA GLU A 158 5.44 6.43 15.49
C GLU A 158 4.97 4.98 15.48
N GLU A 159 4.45 4.51 16.62
CA GLU A 159 4.01 3.13 16.83
C GLU A 159 2.68 2.86 16.15
N GLN A 160 1.69 3.74 16.36
CA GLN A 160 0.33 3.54 15.87
C GLN A 160 0.13 4.14 14.47
N VAL A 161 0.72 3.50 13.47
CA VAL A 161 0.57 3.83 12.07
C VAL A 161 -0.08 2.67 11.30
N ALA A 162 -0.48 2.90 10.07
CA ALA A 162 -1.12 1.98 9.15
C ALA A 162 -2.54 1.54 9.56
N THR A 163 -3.33 1.24 8.56
CA THR A 163 -4.64 0.62 8.73
C THR A 163 -4.45 -0.85 9.13
N ARG A 164 -5.12 -1.32 10.18
CA ARG A 164 -4.88 -2.62 10.84
C ARG A 164 -4.75 -3.80 9.89
N TRP A 165 -5.62 -3.94 8.90
CA TRP A 165 -5.62 -5.08 7.98
C TRP A 165 -4.36 -5.18 7.11
N TYR A 166 -3.64 -4.07 6.95
CA TYR A 166 -2.41 -3.95 6.16
C TYR A 166 -1.18 -3.68 7.04
N ARG A 167 -1.36 -3.66 8.38
CA ARG A 167 -0.30 -3.37 9.35
C ARG A 167 0.63 -4.56 9.48
N ALA A 168 1.92 -4.29 9.35
CA ALA A 168 2.97 -5.31 9.47
C ALA A 168 3.07 -5.88 10.89
N PRO A 169 3.47 -7.16 11.05
CA PRO A 169 3.54 -7.83 12.35
C PRO A 169 4.36 -7.06 13.39
N GLU A 170 5.51 -6.52 13.01
CA GLU A 170 6.35 -5.73 13.91
C GLU A 170 5.63 -4.52 14.50
N LEU A 171 4.76 -3.87 13.72
CA LEU A 171 3.94 -2.75 14.20
C LEU A 171 2.82 -3.22 15.14
N LEU A 172 2.27 -4.41 14.90
CA LEU A 172 1.27 -5.00 15.79
C LEU A 172 1.84 -5.42 17.15
N PHE A 173 3.16 -5.69 17.21
CA PHE A 173 3.91 -5.95 18.44
C PHE A 173 4.56 -4.70 19.05
N GLY A 174 4.10 -3.50 18.67
CA GLY A 174 4.44 -2.24 19.32
C GLY A 174 5.89 -1.79 19.09
N THR A 175 6.57 -2.25 18.01
CA THR A 175 7.92 -1.73 17.76
C THR A 175 7.90 -0.33 17.19
N ARG A 176 8.84 0.48 17.64
CA ARG A 176 9.12 1.81 17.09
C ARG A 176 10.34 1.81 16.17
N LEU A 177 11.06 0.68 16.14
CA LEU A 177 12.25 0.46 15.30
C LEU A 177 11.82 -0.40 14.10
N TYR A 178 11.46 0.23 12.99
CA TYR A 178 11.04 -0.44 11.77
C TYR A 178 11.57 0.26 10.51
N THR A 179 11.47 -0.38 9.38
CA THR A 179 12.08 0.04 8.12
C THR A 179 11.01 0.14 7.02
N PRO A 180 11.34 0.59 5.81
CA PRO A 180 10.42 0.61 4.67
C PRO A 180 9.77 -0.74 4.33
N THR A 181 10.23 -1.83 4.93
CA THR A 181 9.66 -3.17 4.76
C THR A 181 8.22 -3.30 5.29
N VAL A 182 7.74 -2.35 6.12
CA VAL A 182 6.33 -2.27 6.52
C VAL A 182 5.42 -1.98 5.32
N ASP A 183 5.89 -1.17 4.36
CA ASP A 183 5.17 -0.90 3.11
C ASP A 183 5.16 -2.15 2.22
N ILE A 184 6.24 -2.94 2.21
CA ILE A 184 6.31 -4.20 1.45
C ILE A 184 5.29 -5.22 1.98
N TRP A 185 5.13 -5.34 3.29
CA TRP A 185 4.06 -6.15 3.88
C TRP A 185 2.68 -5.70 3.38
N ALA A 186 2.41 -4.40 3.44
CA ALA A 186 1.14 -3.85 2.98
C ALA A 186 0.90 -4.14 1.48
N THR A 187 1.95 -4.08 0.64
CA THR A 187 1.81 -4.45 -0.79
C THR A 187 1.47 -5.92 -0.96
N GLY A 188 2.00 -6.82 -0.13
CA GLY A 188 1.61 -8.24 -0.11
C GLY A 188 0.14 -8.44 0.23
N CYS A 189 -0.36 -7.75 1.25
CA CYS A 189 -1.78 -7.77 1.60
C CYS A 189 -2.66 -7.27 0.44
N ILE A 190 -2.25 -6.18 -0.22
CA ILE A 190 -2.95 -5.63 -1.39
C ILE A 190 -2.94 -6.61 -2.57
N LEU A 191 -1.81 -7.29 -2.84
CA LEU A 191 -1.73 -8.29 -3.91
C LEU A 191 -2.71 -9.43 -3.69
N ALA A 192 -2.76 -9.97 -2.47
CA ALA A 192 -3.71 -11.01 -2.10
C ALA A 192 -5.16 -10.52 -2.23
N GLU A 193 -5.45 -9.26 -1.85
CA GLU A 193 -6.78 -8.68 -1.96
C GLU A 193 -7.20 -8.40 -3.41
N ILE A 194 -6.27 -7.99 -4.29
CA ILE A 194 -6.53 -7.90 -5.73
C ILE A 194 -7.01 -9.25 -6.28
N TRP A 195 -6.45 -10.35 -5.79
CA TRP A 195 -6.79 -11.70 -6.21
C TRP A 195 -8.08 -12.21 -5.56
N ASN A 196 -8.15 -12.18 -4.23
CA ASN A 196 -9.26 -12.75 -3.45
C ASN A 196 -10.51 -11.88 -3.42
N ARG A 197 -10.44 -10.60 -3.86
CA ARG A 197 -11.47 -9.57 -3.71
C ARG A 197 -11.88 -9.28 -2.26
N SER A 198 -11.11 -9.73 -1.32
CA SER A 198 -11.32 -9.53 0.11
C SER A 198 -9.97 -9.40 0.83
N PRO A 199 -9.90 -8.62 1.92
CA PRO A 199 -8.68 -8.48 2.68
C PRO A 199 -8.18 -9.83 3.19
N LEU A 200 -6.86 -10.06 3.09
CA LEU A 200 -6.24 -11.31 3.53
C LEU A 200 -6.33 -11.49 5.04
N PHE A 201 -6.08 -10.40 5.80
CA PHE A 201 -6.09 -10.39 7.25
C PHE A 201 -7.07 -9.29 7.72
N ASN A 202 -8.26 -9.69 8.17
CA ASN A 202 -9.34 -8.76 8.52
C ASN A 202 -9.69 -8.81 10.02
N GLY A 203 -8.69 -8.68 10.88
CA GLY A 203 -8.85 -8.67 12.33
C GLY A 203 -9.65 -7.45 12.84
N ARG A 204 -10.53 -7.66 13.82
CA ARG A 204 -11.35 -6.62 14.45
C ARG A 204 -10.55 -5.80 15.48
N ASN A 205 -9.51 -6.41 16.03
CA ASN A 205 -8.53 -5.80 16.93
C ASN A 205 -7.13 -6.35 16.61
N ASP A 206 -6.09 -5.83 17.27
CA ASP A 206 -4.70 -6.20 16.96
C ASP A 206 -4.38 -7.66 17.32
N PHE A 207 -4.99 -8.22 18.37
CA PHE A 207 -4.83 -9.65 18.73
C PHE A 207 -5.43 -10.58 17.67
N GLU A 208 -6.65 -10.27 17.22
CA GLU A 208 -7.28 -11.05 16.13
C GLU A 208 -6.52 -10.89 14.81
N GLN A 209 -5.97 -9.70 14.55
CA GLN A 209 -5.12 -9.46 13.40
C GLN A 209 -3.88 -10.36 13.41
N ILE A 210 -3.18 -10.42 14.54
CA ILE A 210 -2.01 -11.29 14.73
C ILE A 210 -2.40 -12.77 14.61
N ALA A 211 -3.52 -13.19 15.23
CA ALA A 211 -4.00 -14.56 15.13
C ALA A 211 -4.24 -14.98 13.68
N LYS A 212 -4.90 -14.12 12.86
CA LYS A 212 -5.12 -14.38 11.43
C LYS A 212 -3.82 -14.44 10.62
N ILE A 213 -2.81 -13.65 10.99
CA ILE A 213 -1.48 -13.72 10.38
C ILE A 213 -0.83 -15.08 10.71
N PHE A 214 -0.90 -15.51 11.96
CA PHE A 214 -0.30 -16.78 12.39
C PHE A 214 -1.06 -18.02 11.88
N GLU A 215 -2.36 -17.89 11.57
CA GLU A 215 -3.12 -18.95 10.88
C GLU A 215 -2.54 -19.28 9.51
N ILE A 216 -1.93 -18.31 8.82
CA ILE A 216 -1.36 -18.51 7.48
C ILE A 216 0.15 -18.70 7.55
N LEU A 217 0.88 -17.86 8.29
CA LEU A 217 2.33 -17.84 8.28
C LEU A 217 2.97 -18.67 9.40
N GLY A 218 2.17 -19.25 10.28
CA GLY A 218 2.65 -19.89 11.50
C GLY A 218 3.05 -18.88 12.57
N THR A 219 3.23 -19.37 13.80
CA THR A 219 3.77 -18.58 14.91
C THR A 219 5.28 -18.33 14.71
N PRO A 220 5.82 -17.20 15.22
CA PRO A 220 7.24 -16.90 15.11
C PRO A 220 8.13 -17.98 15.74
N THR A 221 9.17 -18.36 15.03
CA THR A 221 10.25 -19.25 15.50
C THR A 221 11.59 -18.50 15.46
N ALA A 222 12.62 -19.06 16.05
CA ALA A 222 13.97 -18.51 15.98
C ALA A 222 14.47 -18.36 14.52
N GLU A 223 13.96 -19.19 13.59
CA GLU A 223 14.29 -19.15 12.18
C GLU A 223 13.46 -18.11 11.43
N SER A 224 12.12 -18.12 11.61
CA SER A 224 11.21 -17.23 10.88
C SER A 224 11.26 -15.78 11.38
N TRP A 225 11.60 -15.55 12.67
CA TRP A 225 11.76 -14.22 13.26
C TRP A 225 12.72 -14.23 14.46
N PRO A 226 14.05 -14.18 14.22
CA PRO A 226 15.07 -14.35 15.27
C PRO A 226 14.98 -13.36 16.44
N THR A 227 14.42 -12.18 16.19
CA THR A 227 14.38 -11.09 17.20
C THR A 227 12.98 -10.88 17.79
N TRP A 228 12.01 -11.73 17.47
CA TRP A 228 10.61 -11.49 17.83
C TRP A 228 10.39 -11.37 19.34
N THR A 229 11.10 -12.17 20.16
CA THR A 229 11.02 -12.13 21.63
C THR A 229 11.51 -10.82 22.25
N LYS A 230 12.19 -9.97 21.48
CA LYS A 230 12.68 -8.65 21.89
C LYS A 230 11.66 -7.54 21.63
N LEU A 231 10.58 -7.83 20.92
CA LEU A 231 9.55 -6.83 20.64
C LEU A 231 8.75 -6.53 21.90
N ALA A 232 8.34 -5.26 22.06
CA ALA A 232 7.73 -4.75 23.29
C ALA A 232 6.52 -5.57 23.78
N ASP A 233 5.68 -6.03 22.84
CA ASP A 233 4.42 -6.71 23.15
C ASP A 233 4.47 -8.23 22.89
N SER A 234 5.61 -8.78 22.49
CA SER A 234 5.75 -10.19 22.13
C SER A 234 5.43 -11.18 23.25
N GLN A 235 5.63 -10.78 24.51
CA GLN A 235 5.38 -11.60 25.70
C GLN A 235 4.04 -11.31 26.39
N LYS A 236 3.26 -10.33 25.89
CA LYS A 236 1.98 -9.96 26.52
C LYS A 236 0.86 -10.96 26.24
N VAL A 237 0.99 -11.75 25.16
CA VAL A 237 0.02 -12.76 24.77
C VAL A 237 0.73 -14.01 24.30
N ILE A 238 0.28 -15.16 24.79
CA ILE A 238 0.73 -16.47 24.35
C ILE A 238 -0.20 -16.92 23.22
N PHE A 239 0.36 -17.17 22.05
CA PHE A 239 -0.36 -17.74 20.93
C PHE A 239 -0.10 -19.26 20.88
N GLU A 240 -1.12 -20.00 20.44
CA GLU A 240 -0.98 -21.41 20.15
C GLU A 240 0.08 -21.62 19.03
N GLU A 241 0.97 -22.58 19.20
CA GLU A 241 1.96 -22.90 18.16
C GLU A 241 1.26 -23.40 16.90
N ARG A 242 1.57 -22.75 15.79
CA ARG A 242 1.06 -23.08 14.45
C ARG A 242 2.20 -23.11 13.45
N LYS A 243 2.12 -24.03 12.52
CA LYS A 243 2.99 -24.06 11.34
C LYS A 243 2.43 -23.19 10.24
N GLU A 244 3.30 -22.71 9.35
CA GLU A 244 2.87 -22.09 8.09
C GLU A 244 1.96 -23.07 7.34
N VAL A 245 0.95 -22.57 6.63
CA VAL A 245 0.07 -23.41 5.81
C VAL A 245 0.86 -24.20 4.77
N ASP A 246 0.60 -25.49 4.69
CA ASP A 246 1.26 -26.39 3.73
C ASP A 246 0.90 -26.02 2.28
N ASN A 247 -0.34 -25.58 2.05
CA ASN A 247 -0.85 -25.31 0.72
C ASN A 247 -1.37 -23.86 0.59
N TRP A 248 -0.55 -23.01 0.03
CA TRP A 248 -0.91 -21.62 -0.28
C TRP A 248 -2.03 -21.47 -1.32
N SER A 249 -2.33 -22.52 -2.10
CA SER A 249 -3.49 -22.50 -3.00
C SER A 249 -4.82 -22.43 -2.26
N ASN A 250 -4.85 -22.72 -0.96
CA ASN A 250 -6.04 -22.47 -0.13
C ASN A 250 -6.16 -20.99 0.29
N VAL A 251 -5.04 -20.27 0.33
CA VAL A 251 -5.00 -18.84 0.69
C VAL A 251 -5.34 -17.95 -0.52
N VAL A 252 -4.84 -18.32 -1.70
CA VAL A 252 -5.06 -17.62 -2.98
C VAL A 252 -5.49 -18.64 -4.06
N PRO A 253 -6.75 -19.09 -4.03
CA PRO A 253 -7.24 -20.18 -4.89
C PRO A 253 -7.09 -19.85 -6.38
N GLY A 254 -6.61 -20.82 -7.15
CA GLY A 254 -6.48 -20.71 -8.60
C GLY A 254 -5.35 -19.82 -9.09
N SER A 255 -4.50 -19.29 -8.19
CA SER A 255 -3.30 -18.56 -8.58
C SER A 255 -2.15 -19.49 -9.00
N SER A 256 -1.23 -18.99 -9.83
CA SER A 256 -0.05 -19.74 -10.25
C SER A 256 0.99 -19.86 -9.12
N PRO A 257 1.92 -20.84 -9.23
CA PRO A 257 3.08 -20.91 -8.34
C PRO A 257 3.92 -19.64 -8.32
N LEU A 258 4.02 -18.91 -9.44
CA LEU A 258 4.75 -17.65 -9.52
C LEU A 258 4.05 -16.53 -8.73
N PHE A 259 2.71 -16.49 -8.76
CA PHE A 259 1.94 -15.55 -7.93
C PHE A 259 2.19 -15.82 -6.43
N ILE A 260 2.08 -17.09 -6.02
CA ILE A 260 2.33 -17.51 -4.63
C ILE A 260 3.77 -17.20 -4.21
N SER A 261 4.75 -17.47 -5.06
CA SER A 261 6.15 -17.12 -4.80
C SER A 261 6.35 -15.64 -4.55
N LEU A 262 5.81 -14.79 -5.44
CA LEU A 262 5.86 -13.34 -5.30
C LEU A 262 5.19 -12.86 -3.99
N LEU A 263 4.04 -13.44 -3.64
CA LEU A 263 3.30 -13.10 -2.42
C LEU A 263 4.12 -13.46 -1.16
N ARG A 264 4.71 -14.65 -1.11
CA ARG A 264 5.53 -15.14 0.01
C ARG A 264 6.80 -14.32 0.24
N LEU A 265 7.38 -13.68 -0.79
CA LEU A 265 8.52 -12.78 -0.65
C LEU A 265 8.18 -11.49 0.10
N GLN A 266 6.92 -11.14 0.18
CA GLN A 266 6.42 -9.95 0.86
C GLN A 266 5.86 -10.25 2.25
N LEU A 267 5.14 -11.38 2.37
CA LEU A 267 4.50 -11.82 3.60
C LEU A 267 5.47 -12.68 4.43
N ARG A 268 6.51 -12.06 4.96
CA ARG A 268 7.43 -12.64 5.94
C ARG A 268 7.19 -11.97 7.29
N LEU A 269 7.15 -12.76 8.39
CA LEU A 269 6.96 -12.23 9.73
C LEU A 269 8.04 -11.22 10.08
N CYS A 270 9.31 -11.59 9.87
CA CYS A 270 10.45 -10.70 10.07
C CYS A 270 10.60 -9.72 8.89
N GLY A 271 10.55 -8.42 9.17
CA GLY A 271 10.67 -7.38 8.15
C GLY A 271 11.97 -7.48 7.32
N SER A 272 13.10 -7.83 7.95
CA SER A 272 14.39 -7.97 7.25
C SER A 272 14.46 -9.12 6.25
N LEU A 273 13.51 -10.06 6.31
CA LEU A 273 13.42 -11.17 5.36
C LEU A 273 12.50 -10.86 4.16
N ARG A 274 11.86 -9.69 4.12
CA ARG A 274 11.04 -9.25 2.99
C ARG A 274 11.93 -8.71 1.88
N SER A 275 11.59 -9.05 0.63
CA SER A 275 12.27 -8.52 -0.54
C SER A 275 11.97 -7.03 -0.73
N SER A 276 12.93 -6.28 -1.26
CA SER A 276 12.70 -4.87 -1.63
C SER A 276 11.74 -4.74 -2.82
N ALA A 277 11.12 -3.57 -2.99
CA ALA A 277 10.27 -3.30 -4.16
C ALA A 277 11.03 -3.44 -5.48
N ASP A 278 12.32 -3.12 -5.49
CA ASP A 278 13.17 -3.29 -6.66
C ASP A 278 13.38 -4.77 -7.00
N SER A 279 13.71 -5.60 -6.02
CA SER A 279 13.85 -7.06 -6.19
C SER A 279 12.54 -7.71 -6.61
N LEU A 280 11.41 -7.29 -6.03
CA LEU A 280 10.09 -7.81 -6.39
C LEU A 280 9.75 -7.51 -7.86
N LEU A 281 10.11 -6.34 -8.38
CA LEU A 281 9.88 -5.97 -9.78
C LEU A 281 10.69 -6.83 -10.78
N GLN A 282 11.75 -7.51 -10.32
CA GLN A 282 12.56 -8.43 -11.13
C GLN A 282 12.04 -9.88 -11.07
N HIS A 283 11.00 -10.14 -10.26
CA HIS A 283 10.45 -11.50 -10.11
C HIS A 283 9.85 -12.01 -11.42
N GLU A 284 10.00 -13.31 -11.68
CA GLU A 284 9.53 -13.98 -12.91
C GLU A 284 8.03 -13.79 -13.17
N PHE A 285 7.23 -13.59 -12.13
CA PHE A 285 5.81 -13.26 -12.28
C PHE A 285 5.57 -12.08 -13.22
N PHE A 286 6.47 -11.10 -13.30
CA PHE A 286 6.34 -9.93 -14.18
C PHE A 286 6.96 -10.14 -15.56
N THR A 287 7.92 -11.05 -15.71
CA THR A 287 8.66 -11.29 -16.95
C THR A 287 8.10 -12.43 -17.78
N PHE A 288 7.38 -13.36 -17.14
CA PHE A 288 6.82 -14.53 -17.82
C PHE A 288 5.66 -14.13 -18.73
N ASN A 289 5.92 -14.18 -20.05
CA ASN A 289 4.92 -13.89 -21.09
C ASN A 289 4.10 -15.17 -21.34
N THR A 290 2.84 -15.21 -20.92
CA THR A 290 1.88 -16.30 -21.23
C THR A 290 1.53 -16.38 -22.74
N ALA A 291 2.17 -15.58 -23.59
CA ALA A 291 1.94 -15.56 -25.04
C ALA A 291 2.50 -16.76 -25.81
N SER A 292 3.23 -17.70 -25.14
CA SER A 292 3.87 -18.84 -25.83
C SER A 292 3.05 -20.14 -25.80
N SER A 293 1.81 -20.12 -25.30
CA SER A 293 0.96 -21.35 -25.20
C SER A 293 -0.36 -21.28 -25.98
N LEU A 294 -0.48 -20.43 -26.99
CA LEU A 294 -1.56 -20.60 -27.99
C LEU A 294 -1.10 -21.71 -28.94
N PRO A 295 -1.85 -22.84 -29.07
CA PRO A 295 -1.55 -23.83 -30.10
C PRO A 295 -1.68 -23.13 -31.44
N LYS A 296 -0.62 -23.26 -32.28
CA LYS A 296 -0.67 -22.83 -33.67
C LYS A 296 -1.88 -23.52 -34.30
N SER A 297 -2.89 -22.76 -34.68
CA SER A 297 -3.97 -23.26 -35.51
C SER A 297 -3.35 -23.83 -36.78
N ASN A 298 -3.41 -25.14 -36.97
CA ASN A 298 -3.14 -25.77 -38.25
C ASN A 298 -4.13 -25.24 -39.27
N SER A 299 -3.71 -24.28 -40.06
CA SER A 299 -4.36 -23.98 -41.33
C SER A 299 -3.99 -25.09 -42.32
N SER A 300 -4.71 -26.19 -42.26
CA SER A 300 -4.75 -27.15 -43.38
C SER A 300 -5.55 -26.51 -44.50
N LYS A 301 -4.85 -26.36 -45.62
CA LYS A 301 -5.44 -26.06 -46.92
C LYS A 301 -6.58 -27.04 -47.26
N PHE A 302 -7.68 -26.51 -47.70
CA PHE A 302 -8.43 -27.00 -48.87
C PHE A 302 -9.09 -25.80 -49.54
#